data_fbc5fb3ae2f99bc8532cfb9a9449d1df
#
_entry.id   fbc5fb3ae2f99bc8532cfb9a9449d1df
#
_cell.length_a   1.000
_cell.length_b   1.000
_cell.length_c   1.000
_cell.angle_alpha   90.00
_cell.angle_beta   90.00
_cell.angle_gamma   90.00
#
_symmetry.space_group_name_H-M   'P 1'
#
loop_
_entity.id
_entity.type
_entity.pdbx_description
1 polymer ?
#
loop_
_entity_poly.entity_id
_entity_poly.type
_entity_poly.pdbx_seq_one_letter_code
_entity_poly.pdbx_strand_id
1 'polypeptide(L)'
;MSCFKLKLGLNQNVGFVNGSDLYNYFEVLFDYGSAGPPGYLVFNNVDYTIQSNLKNMSEMQVQLATLNGSVISPVYSWVTPFQNYIAGGLWTEACGSDKVKQLDFDNQMRNFINVKVESECCQKYGICGEQFVSDVSFDKNGKVSSTRFRFQHTPVQYQDDFIRDLVLTRRVADLFSAKLIQNKKDPDVKSQLEF
;
A
#
# COMPACT_ATOMS: atom_id res chain seq x y z
N MET A 1 38.45 -25.43 5.33
CA MET A 1 37.95 -24.15 5.85
C MET A 1 37.36 -23.32 4.70
N SER A 2 36.10 -23.51 4.35
CA SER A 2 35.48 -22.78 3.24
C SER A 2 33.98 -22.49 3.45
N CYS A 3 33.50 -22.47 4.68
CA CYS A 3 32.10 -22.11 4.96
C CYS A 3 31.78 -20.62 4.82
N PHE A 4 32.79 -19.74 4.70
CA PHE A 4 32.61 -18.29 4.62
C PHE A 4 32.26 -17.75 3.20
N LYS A 5 32.14 -18.62 2.19
CA LYS A 5 31.82 -18.23 0.80
C LYS A 5 30.47 -18.79 0.30
N LEU A 6 29.67 -19.39 1.16
CA LEU A 6 28.33 -19.80 0.79
C LEU A 6 27.45 -18.55 0.63
N LYS A 7 27.08 -18.24 -0.61
CA LYS A 7 26.02 -17.27 -0.86
C LYS A 7 24.73 -17.86 -0.30
N LEU A 8 24.10 -17.13 0.63
CA LEU A 8 22.78 -17.48 1.14
C LEU A 8 21.75 -17.25 0.02
N GLY A 9 20.93 -18.26 -0.20
CA GLY A 9 19.81 -18.20 -1.13
C GLY A 9 20.10 -18.83 -2.49
N LEU A 10 19.04 -19.45 -3.00
CA LEU A 10 19.02 -20.04 -4.33
C LEU A 10 18.24 -19.12 -5.26
N ASN A 11 18.74 -18.97 -6.47
CA ASN A 11 17.99 -18.36 -7.55
C ASN A 11 16.67 -19.15 -7.77
N GLN A 12 15.57 -18.48 -8.05
CA GLN A 12 14.27 -19.16 -8.19
C GLN A 12 14.28 -20.23 -9.26
N ASN A 13 15.06 -20.06 -10.31
CA ASN A 13 15.18 -21.02 -11.40
C ASN A 13 16.06 -22.25 -11.07
N VAL A 14 16.82 -22.26 -9.98
CA VAL A 14 17.67 -23.41 -9.58
C VAL A 14 16.86 -24.68 -9.28
N GLY A 15 15.59 -24.53 -8.88
CA GLY A 15 14.68 -25.65 -8.64
C GLY A 15 14.12 -26.33 -9.89
N PHE A 16 14.38 -25.78 -11.08
CA PHE A 16 13.82 -26.28 -12.34
C PHE A 16 14.89 -26.91 -13.23
N VAL A 17 14.46 -27.87 -14.03
CA VAL A 17 15.34 -28.52 -15.02
C VAL A 17 15.75 -27.46 -16.05
N ASN A 18 17.06 -27.33 -16.25
CA ASN A 18 17.61 -26.40 -17.22
C ASN A 18 17.05 -26.67 -18.64
N GLY A 19 16.56 -25.61 -19.30
CA GLY A 19 15.93 -25.71 -20.63
C GLY A 19 14.47 -26.17 -20.61
N SER A 20 13.85 -26.40 -19.44
CA SER A 20 12.39 -26.62 -19.35
C SER A 20 11.62 -25.33 -19.62
N ASP A 21 10.35 -25.44 -20.03
CA ASP A 21 9.48 -24.29 -20.28
C ASP A 21 9.38 -23.37 -19.04
N LEU A 22 9.36 -23.96 -17.85
CA LEU A 22 9.28 -23.23 -16.60
C LEU A 22 10.61 -22.50 -16.30
N TYR A 23 11.75 -23.12 -16.56
CA TYR A 23 13.05 -22.46 -16.48
C TYR A 23 13.13 -21.27 -17.44
N ASN A 24 12.78 -21.47 -18.71
CA ASN A 24 12.76 -20.42 -19.72
C ASN A 24 11.78 -19.29 -19.38
N TYR A 25 10.63 -19.62 -18.80
CA TYR A 25 9.68 -18.61 -18.32
C TYR A 25 10.30 -17.69 -17.26
N PHE A 26 11.01 -18.24 -16.27
CA PHE A 26 11.67 -17.43 -15.25
C PHE A 26 12.83 -16.59 -15.83
N GLU A 27 13.60 -17.11 -16.77
CA GLU A 27 14.64 -16.35 -17.49
C GLU A 27 14.03 -15.14 -18.20
N VAL A 28 12.97 -15.35 -18.98
CA VAL A 28 12.25 -14.26 -19.67
C VAL A 28 11.62 -13.28 -18.65
N LEU A 29 11.08 -13.78 -17.53
CA LEU A 29 10.52 -12.93 -16.49
C LEU A 29 11.58 -12.04 -15.85
N PHE A 30 12.80 -12.53 -15.63
CA PHE A 30 13.88 -11.75 -15.06
C PHE A 30 14.49 -10.76 -16.07
N ASP A 31 14.59 -11.14 -17.34
CA ASP A 31 15.19 -10.29 -18.36
C ASP A 31 14.25 -9.18 -18.85
N TYR A 32 12.96 -9.47 -18.92
CA TYR A 32 11.96 -8.57 -19.51
C TYR A 32 10.84 -8.17 -18.55
N GLY A 33 10.69 -8.86 -17.43
CA GLY A 33 9.68 -8.52 -16.42
C GLY A 33 10.01 -7.18 -15.76
N SER A 34 9.04 -6.26 -15.80
CA SER A 34 9.20 -4.94 -15.19
C SER A 34 8.71 -4.87 -13.74
N ALA A 35 8.14 -5.96 -13.21
CA ALA A 35 7.47 -5.99 -11.93
C ALA A 35 7.97 -7.14 -11.04
N GLY A 36 8.36 -6.82 -9.82
CA GLY A 36 8.71 -7.78 -8.78
C GLY A 36 7.50 -8.17 -7.92
N PRO A 37 7.72 -8.78 -6.76
CA PRO A 37 6.65 -9.20 -5.86
C PRO A 37 5.84 -8.00 -5.35
N PRO A 38 4.52 -8.17 -5.13
CA PRO A 38 3.70 -7.14 -4.50
C PRO A 38 4.08 -6.96 -3.04
N GLY A 39 4.05 -5.71 -2.57
CA GLY A 39 4.22 -5.33 -1.19
C GLY A 39 2.97 -4.65 -0.65
N TYR A 40 2.71 -4.84 0.63
CA TYR A 40 1.60 -4.22 1.33
C TYR A 40 2.11 -3.55 2.60
N LEU A 41 1.68 -2.32 2.82
CA LEU A 41 1.91 -1.62 4.08
C LEU A 41 0.57 -1.49 4.80
N VAL A 42 0.43 -2.21 5.91
CA VAL A 42 -0.84 -2.30 6.65
C VAL A 42 -0.80 -1.37 7.85
N PHE A 43 -1.87 -0.61 8.03
CA PHE A 43 -2.09 0.31 9.14
C PHE A 43 -3.18 -0.25 10.04
N ASN A 44 -2.79 -0.71 11.21
CA ASN A 44 -3.71 -1.22 12.22
C ASN A 44 -3.81 -0.25 13.38
N ASN A 45 -5.01 -0.10 13.95
CA ASN A 45 -5.26 0.68 15.15
C ASN A 45 -4.80 2.15 15.08
N VAL A 46 -4.89 2.76 13.90
CA VAL A 46 -4.59 4.19 13.68
C VAL A 46 -5.85 5.01 13.86
N ASP A 47 -5.75 6.17 14.50
CA ASP A 47 -6.84 7.13 14.54
C ASP A 47 -6.86 7.97 13.26
N TYR A 48 -7.69 7.57 12.30
CA TYR A 48 -7.83 8.24 11.00
C TYR A 48 -8.56 9.59 11.08
N THR A 49 -9.19 9.92 12.21
CA THR A 49 -9.86 11.22 12.38
C THR A 49 -8.86 12.36 12.60
N ILE A 50 -7.62 12.01 12.97
CA ILE A 50 -6.55 12.96 13.23
C ILE A 50 -5.86 13.34 11.91
N GLN A 51 -5.98 14.61 11.54
CA GLN A 51 -5.42 15.15 10.29
C GLN A 51 -3.90 14.93 10.15
N SER A 52 -3.16 14.97 11.26
CA SER A 52 -1.71 14.70 11.25
C SER A 52 -1.39 13.26 10.85
N ASN A 53 -2.27 12.29 11.17
CA ASN A 53 -2.08 10.90 10.75
C ASN A 53 -2.24 10.76 9.24
N LEU A 54 -3.26 11.36 8.66
CA LEU A 54 -3.46 11.36 7.19
C LEU A 54 -2.29 12.03 6.47
N LYS A 55 -1.76 13.12 7.03
CA LYS A 55 -0.56 13.78 6.50
C LYS A 55 0.66 12.86 6.57
N ASN A 56 0.92 12.24 7.71
CA ASN A 56 2.04 11.29 7.89
C ASN A 56 1.91 10.10 6.92
N MET A 57 0.71 9.58 6.70
CA MET A 57 0.46 8.50 5.73
C MET A 57 0.74 8.95 4.29
N SER A 58 0.36 10.17 3.93
CA SER A 58 0.68 10.74 2.61
C SER A 58 2.20 10.92 2.42
N GLU A 59 2.90 11.41 3.44
CA GLU A 59 4.36 11.51 3.43
C GLU A 59 5.04 10.14 3.30
N MET A 60 4.50 9.12 4.00
CA MET A 60 4.99 7.75 3.89
C MET A 60 4.84 7.19 2.47
N GLN A 61 3.71 7.45 1.81
CA GLN A 61 3.50 7.08 0.41
C GLN A 61 4.60 7.66 -0.48
N VAL A 62 4.90 8.95 -0.31
CA VAL A 62 5.96 9.63 -1.07
C VAL A 62 7.33 9.00 -0.76
N GLN A 63 7.63 8.73 0.49
CA GLN A 63 8.90 8.10 0.90
C GLN A 63 9.06 6.70 0.28
N LEU A 64 8.01 5.88 0.28
CA LEU A 64 8.03 4.58 -0.41
C LEU A 64 8.28 4.73 -1.91
N ALA A 65 7.62 5.68 -2.56
CA ALA A 65 7.78 5.93 -3.99
C ALA A 65 9.19 6.44 -4.37
N THR A 66 9.94 6.98 -3.39
CA THR A 66 11.33 7.43 -3.58
C THR A 66 12.38 6.34 -3.36
N LEU A 67 12.00 5.12 -2.97
CA LEU A 67 12.91 3.99 -2.84
C LEU A 67 13.31 3.44 -4.22
N ASN A 68 14.03 4.26 -4.99
CA ASN A 68 14.49 3.90 -6.33
C ASN A 68 15.31 2.60 -6.31
N GLY A 69 14.99 1.70 -7.23
CA GLY A 69 15.64 0.38 -7.33
C GLY A 69 15.09 -0.66 -6.35
N SER A 70 14.09 -0.32 -5.54
CA SER A 70 13.42 -1.27 -4.63
C SER A 70 11.90 -1.26 -4.77
N VAL A 71 11.30 -0.09 -5.05
CA VAL A 71 9.86 0.06 -5.24
C VAL A 71 9.57 0.68 -6.59
N ILE A 72 8.61 0.10 -7.31
CA ILE A 72 8.09 0.65 -8.57
C ILE A 72 7.00 1.65 -8.25
N SER A 73 7.15 2.86 -8.77
CA SER A 73 6.09 3.88 -8.71
C SER A 73 5.00 3.59 -9.74
N PRO A 74 3.71 3.85 -9.45
CA PRO A 74 3.21 4.52 -8.24
C PRO A 74 2.94 3.57 -7.08
N VAL A 75 3.02 4.10 -5.86
CA VAL A 75 2.47 3.47 -4.65
C VAL A 75 0.98 3.79 -4.59
N TYR A 76 0.14 2.76 -4.54
CA TYR A 76 -1.32 2.91 -4.50
C TYR A 76 -1.77 3.16 -3.06
N SER A 77 -2.29 4.36 -2.83
CA SER A 77 -2.80 4.82 -1.53
C SER A 77 -4.16 5.48 -1.72
N TRP A 78 -5.07 5.18 -0.82
CA TRP A 78 -6.40 5.80 -0.77
C TRP A 78 -6.38 7.23 -0.21
N VAL A 79 -5.31 7.64 0.48
CA VAL A 79 -5.27 8.89 1.27
C VAL A 79 -5.48 10.12 0.40
N THR A 80 -4.68 10.29 -0.65
CA THR A 80 -4.77 11.47 -1.53
C THR A 80 -6.11 11.53 -2.29
N PRO A 81 -6.60 10.44 -2.93
CA PRO A 81 -7.92 10.46 -3.55
C PRO A 81 -9.07 10.74 -2.57
N PHE A 82 -8.97 10.22 -1.34
CA PHE A 82 -9.96 10.47 -0.29
C PHE A 82 -9.93 11.93 0.16
N GLN A 83 -8.75 12.50 0.39
CA GLN A 83 -8.62 13.92 0.75
C GLN A 83 -9.18 14.83 -0.34
N ASN A 84 -8.91 14.53 -1.61
CA ASN A 84 -9.50 15.23 -2.73
C ASN A 84 -11.04 15.11 -2.73
N TYR A 85 -11.57 13.91 -2.51
CA TYR A 85 -13.00 13.66 -2.44
C TYR A 85 -13.69 14.55 -1.39
N ILE A 86 -13.10 14.67 -0.19
CA ILE A 86 -13.66 15.48 0.91
C ILE A 86 -13.42 16.98 0.67
N ALA A 87 -12.26 17.37 0.16
CA ALA A 87 -11.92 18.77 -0.04
C ALA A 87 -12.98 19.49 -0.91
N GLY A 88 -13.56 18.76 -1.87
CA GLY A 88 -14.50 19.31 -2.83
C GLY A 88 -13.84 20.27 -3.82
N GLY A 89 -14.60 20.73 -4.76
CA GLY A 89 -14.13 21.60 -5.83
C GLY A 89 -15.09 21.52 -7.02
N LEU A 90 -14.57 21.60 -8.24
CA LEU A 90 -15.36 21.47 -9.46
C LEU A 90 -16.08 20.10 -9.59
N TRP A 91 -15.62 19.11 -8.85
CA TRP A 91 -16.19 17.73 -8.83
C TRP A 91 -17.25 17.49 -7.76
N THR A 92 -17.52 18.48 -6.92
CA THR A 92 -18.38 18.31 -5.73
C THR A 92 -19.76 17.78 -6.09
N GLU A 93 -20.37 18.30 -7.14
CA GLU A 93 -21.69 17.87 -7.61
C GLU A 93 -21.64 16.44 -8.19
N ALA A 94 -20.69 16.18 -9.11
CA ALA A 94 -20.52 14.89 -9.75
C ALA A 94 -20.17 13.75 -8.75
N CYS A 95 -19.44 14.09 -7.67
CA CYS A 95 -19.04 13.14 -6.64
C CYS A 95 -20.03 13.10 -5.46
N GLY A 96 -21.00 14.00 -5.38
CA GLY A 96 -21.91 14.09 -4.23
C GLY A 96 -21.22 14.42 -2.91
N SER A 97 -20.03 15.02 -2.96
CA SER A 97 -19.17 15.19 -1.77
C SER A 97 -19.65 16.26 -0.80
N ASP A 98 -20.53 17.19 -1.21
CA ASP A 98 -21.08 18.22 -0.31
C ASP A 98 -21.86 17.63 0.87
N LYS A 99 -22.65 16.61 0.60
CA LYS A 99 -23.43 15.90 1.65
C LYS A 99 -22.54 15.09 2.57
N VAL A 100 -21.36 14.68 2.09
CA VAL A 100 -20.43 13.81 2.79
C VAL A 100 -19.54 14.59 3.76
N LYS A 101 -19.26 15.87 3.49
CA LYS A 101 -18.42 16.71 4.36
C LYS A 101 -18.91 16.83 5.80
N GLN A 102 -20.23 16.72 6.01
CA GLN A 102 -20.83 16.81 7.33
C GLN A 102 -20.86 15.48 8.10
N LEU A 103 -20.46 14.39 7.46
CA LEU A 103 -20.42 13.07 8.06
C LEU A 103 -19.13 12.89 8.86
N ASP A 104 -19.12 11.92 9.76
CA ASP A 104 -17.92 11.44 10.43
C ASP A 104 -16.98 10.72 9.43
N PHE A 105 -15.74 10.52 9.82
CA PHE A 105 -14.71 9.91 8.98
C PHE A 105 -15.12 8.54 8.42
N ASP A 106 -15.70 7.67 9.25
CA ASP A 106 -16.07 6.31 8.86
C ASP A 106 -17.14 6.30 7.76
N ASN A 107 -18.14 7.17 7.89
CA ASN A 107 -19.18 7.35 6.88
C ASN A 107 -18.65 8.05 5.63
N GLN A 108 -17.74 9.01 5.77
CA GLN A 108 -17.06 9.63 4.63
C GLN A 108 -16.27 8.59 3.84
N MET A 109 -15.50 7.73 4.53
CA MET A 109 -14.72 6.66 3.91
C MET A 109 -15.62 5.65 3.19
N ARG A 110 -16.75 5.27 3.81
CA ARG A 110 -17.73 4.35 3.21
C ARG A 110 -18.33 4.93 1.93
N ASN A 111 -18.67 6.21 1.93
CA ASN A 111 -19.17 6.88 0.72
C ASN A 111 -18.09 6.95 -0.35
N PHE A 112 -16.85 7.27 0.02
CA PHE A 112 -15.74 7.32 -0.91
C PHE A 112 -15.50 5.98 -1.62
N ILE A 113 -15.38 4.87 -0.89
CA ILE A 113 -15.11 3.56 -1.51
C ILE A 113 -16.29 3.04 -2.37
N ASN A 114 -17.48 3.63 -2.25
CA ASN A 114 -18.63 3.33 -3.09
C ASN A 114 -18.65 4.15 -4.41
N VAL A 115 -17.72 5.08 -4.60
CA VAL A 115 -17.59 5.82 -5.86
C VAL A 115 -17.12 4.87 -6.95
N LYS A 116 -18.04 4.52 -7.86
CA LYS A 116 -17.82 3.55 -8.93
C LYS A 116 -16.83 4.04 -9.97
N VAL A 117 -16.11 3.08 -10.58
CA VAL A 117 -15.15 3.38 -11.67
C VAL A 117 -15.86 3.99 -12.87
N GLU A 118 -17.10 3.59 -13.18
CA GLU A 118 -17.90 4.11 -14.29
C GLU A 118 -18.53 5.48 -14.01
N SER A 119 -18.48 5.99 -12.77
CA SER A 119 -19.08 7.26 -12.39
C SER A 119 -18.36 8.44 -13.05
N GLU A 120 -19.08 9.54 -13.28
CA GLU A 120 -18.49 10.79 -13.75
C GLU A 120 -17.40 11.29 -12.79
N CYS A 121 -17.58 11.06 -11.50
CA CYS A 121 -16.60 11.36 -10.45
C CYS A 121 -15.24 10.71 -10.72
N CYS A 122 -15.24 9.42 -11.07
CA CYS A 122 -14.00 8.71 -11.41
C CYS A 122 -13.49 9.07 -12.81
N GLN A 123 -14.34 9.01 -13.83
CA GLN A 123 -13.94 9.16 -15.23
C GLN A 123 -13.41 10.56 -15.55
N LYS A 124 -14.01 11.59 -14.99
CA LYS A 124 -13.67 12.98 -15.31
C LYS A 124 -12.68 13.60 -14.32
N TYR A 125 -12.76 13.21 -13.06
CA TYR A 125 -11.98 13.84 -11.99
C TYR A 125 -10.97 12.91 -11.32
N GLY A 126 -10.91 11.64 -11.74
CA GLY A 126 -9.94 10.67 -11.23
C GLY A 126 -10.16 10.23 -9.77
N ILE A 127 -11.34 10.50 -9.19
CA ILE A 127 -11.69 10.11 -7.83
C ILE A 127 -12.41 8.78 -7.87
N CYS A 128 -11.65 7.69 -7.86
CA CYS A 128 -12.12 6.31 -8.06
C CYS A 128 -12.02 5.52 -6.75
N GLY A 129 -12.98 5.71 -5.85
CA GLY A 129 -12.95 5.09 -4.52
C GLY A 129 -13.07 3.57 -4.55
N GLU A 130 -13.83 3.01 -5.49
CA GLU A 130 -14.06 1.56 -5.61
C GLU A 130 -12.77 0.74 -5.74
N GLN A 131 -11.70 1.28 -6.33
CA GLN A 131 -10.40 0.59 -6.41
C GLN A 131 -9.75 0.34 -5.04
N PHE A 132 -10.23 0.99 -3.98
CA PHE A 132 -9.70 0.86 -2.63
C PHE A 132 -10.61 0.06 -1.69
N VAL A 133 -11.68 -0.55 -2.20
CA VAL A 133 -12.60 -1.39 -1.39
C VAL A 133 -11.85 -2.48 -0.64
N SER A 134 -10.87 -3.13 -1.29
CA SER A 134 -10.07 -4.18 -0.66
C SER A 134 -8.96 -3.66 0.26
N ASP A 135 -8.73 -2.34 0.27
CA ASP A 135 -7.65 -1.70 1.02
C ASP A 135 -8.14 -1.04 2.32
N VAL A 136 -9.46 -1.09 2.58
CA VAL A 136 -10.09 -0.54 3.78
C VAL A 136 -10.95 -1.61 4.44
N SER A 137 -10.70 -1.86 5.70
CA SER A 137 -11.44 -2.83 6.51
C SER A 137 -12.26 -2.10 7.58
N PHE A 138 -13.50 -2.54 7.77
CA PHE A 138 -14.38 -1.99 8.82
C PHE A 138 -14.60 -3.04 9.90
N ASP A 139 -14.71 -2.58 11.14
CA ASP A 139 -15.09 -3.42 12.27
C ASP A 139 -16.59 -3.71 12.29
N LYS A 140 -17.05 -4.49 13.30
CA LYS A 140 -18.46 -4.84 13.50
C LYS A 140 -19.36 -3.61 13.77
N ASN A 141 -18.77 -2.51 14.21
CA ASN A 141 -19.47 -1.26 14.50
C ASN A 141 -19.47 -0.31 13.29
N GLY A 142 -18.89 -0.73 12.17
CA GLY A 142 -18.79 0.06 10.96
C GLY A 142 -17.68 1.11 10.97
N LYS A 143 -16.75 1.04 11.92
CA LYS A 143 -15.58 1.91 11.98
C LYS A 143 -14.43 1.35 11.17
N VAL A 144 -13.61 2.22 10.58
CA VAL A 144 -12.40 1.81 9.90
C VAL A 144 -11.43 1.22 10.91
N SER A 145 -11.13 -0.07 10.78
CA SER A 145 -10.27 -0.83 11.70
C SER A 145 -8.84 -0.92 11.19
N SER A 146 -8.68 -1.14 9.90
CA SER A 146 -7.37 -1.21 9.27
C SER A 146 -7.43 -0.73 7.82
N THR A 147 -6.32 -0.22 7.32
CA THR A 147 -6.16 0.13 5.92
C THR A 147 -4.80 -0.34 5.42
N ARG A 148 -4.62 -0.39 4.09
CA ARG A 148 -3.32 -0.74 3.51
C ARG A 148 -2.99 0.13 2.30
N PHE A 149 -1.69 0.26 2.04
CA PHE A 149 -1.15 0.71 0.78
C PHE A 149 -0.63 -0.48 -0.01
N ARG A 150 -0.76 -0.40 -1.31
CA ARG A 150 -0.23 -1.42 -2.24
C ARG A 150 0.91 -0.81 -3.03
N PHE A 151 1.97 -1.56 -3.18
CA PHE A 151 3.08 -1.19 -4.04
C PHE A 151 3.69 -2.45 -4.65
N GLN A 152 4.61 -2.26 -5.56
CA GLN A 152 5.29 -3.35 -6.24
C GLN A 152 6.78 -3.14 -6.11
N HIS A 153 7.49 -4.19 -5.75
CA HIS A 153 8.95 -4.15 -5.78
C HIS A 153 9.46 -4.19 -7.22
N THR A 154 10.70 -3.75 -7.41
CA THR A 154 11.44 -4.02 -8.62
C THR A 154 11.65 -5.53 -8.77
N PRO A 155 11.91 -6.04 -9.98
CA PRO A 155 12.24 -7.45 -10.15
C PRO A 155 13.42 -7.84 -9.26
N VAL A 156 13.23 -8.89 -8.45
CA VAL A 156 14.24 -9.39 -7.52
C VAL A 156 14.65 -10.78 -7.97
N GLN A 157 15.92 -10.94 -8.27
CA GLN A 157 16.49 -12.17 -8.79
C GLN A 157 17.25 -12.94 -7.71
N TYR A 158 17.95 -12.21 -6.85
CA TYR A 158 18.81 -12.78 -5.81
C TYR A 158 18.24 -12.54 -4.44
N GLN A 159 18.58 -13.40 -3.49
CA GLN A 159 18.14 -13.27 -2.09
C GLN A 159 18.57 -11.93 -1.47
N ASP A 160 19.74 -11.43 -1.82
CA ASP A 160 20.24 -10.15 -1.30
C ASP A 160 19.34 -8.99 -1.73
N ASP A 161 18.72 -9.05 -2.92
CA ASP A 161 17.77 -8.05 -3.39
C ASP A 161 16.50 -8.10 -2.56
N PHE A 162 15.95 -9.31 -2.29
CA PHE A 162 14.79 -9.49 -1.42
C PHE A 162 15.04 -8.92 -0.02
N ILE A 163 16.21 -9.24 0.58
CA ILE A 163 16.56 -8.76 1.91
C ILE A 163 16.70 -7.24 1.91
N ARG A 164 17.39 -6.68 0.92
CA ARG A 164 17.58 -5.23 0.77
C ARG A 164 16.22 -4.52 0.69
N ASP A 165 15.35 -4.97 -0.18
CA ASP A 165 14.05 -4.35 -0.44
C ASP A 165 13.13 -4.45 0.79
N LEU A 166 13.14 -5.60 1.47
CA LEU A 166 12.42 -5.80 2.72
C LEU A 166 12.95 -4.85 3.83
N VAL A 167 14.26 -4.74 3.99
CA VAL A 167 14.88 -3.86 5.00
C VAL A 167 14.56 -2.38 4.72
N LEU A 168 14.61 -1.96 3.45
CA LEU A 168 14.31 -0.57 3.09
C LEU A 168 12.84 -0.22 3.34
N THR A 169 11.91 -1.07 2.93
CA THR A 169 10.48 -0.84 3.14
C THR A 169 10.10 -0.88 4.63
N ARG A 170 10.68 -1.82 5.40
CA ARG A 170 10.51 -1.86 6.87
C ARG A 170 11.02 -0.61 7.55
N ARG A 171 12.18 -0.09 7.13
CA ARG A 171 12.72 1.16 7.69
C ARG A 171 11.76 2.33 7.49
N VAL A 172 11.13 2.44 6.33
CA VAL A 172 10.10 3.47 6.11
C VAL A 172 8.90 3.23 7.03
N ALA A 173 8.41 1.99 7.14
CA ALA A 173 7.30 1.65 8.02
C ALA A 173 7.61 2.01 9.49
N ASP A 174 8.79 1.66 9.99
CA ASP A 174 9.22 1.94 11.37
C ASP A 174 9.32 3.45 11.65
N LEU A 175 9.90 4.23 10.71
CA LEU A 175 10.01 5.68 10.85
C LEU A 175 8.66 6.38 10.99
N PHE A 176 7.64 5.90 10.29
CA PHE A 176 6.32 6.51 10.32
C PHE A 176 5.42 5.92 11.40
N SER A 177 5.57 4.65 11.78
CA SER A 177 4.79 4.05 12.86
C SER A 177 4.95 4.80 14.18
N ALA A 178 6.16 5.32 14.45
CA ALA A 178 6.43 6.16 15.62
C ALA A 178 5.73 7.53 15.58
N LYS A 179 5.33 8.01 14.40
CA LYS A 179 4.65 9.31 14.22
C LYS A 179 3.13 9.18 14.22
N LEU A 180 2.59 7.97 14.02
CA LEU A 180 1.15 7.73 13.97
C LEU A 180 0.56 7.64 15.38
N ILE A 181 -0.50 8.42 15.60
CA ILE A 181 -1.25 8.38 16.86
C ILE A 181 -2.26 7.24 16.77
N GLN A 182 -2.16 6.32 17.71
CA GLN A 182 -3.03 5.14 17.78
C GLN A 182 -4.37 5.48 18.47
N ASN A 183 -5.38 4.71 18.14
CA ASN A 183 -6.65 4.72 18.86
C ASN A 183 -6.43 4.29 20.32
N LYS A 184 -6.78 5.14 21.28
CA LYS A 184 -6.56 4.91 22.72
C LYS A 184 -7.41 3.79 23.34
N LYS A 185 -8.20 3.05 22.55
CA LYS A 185 -9.19 2.11 23.08
C LYS A 185 -8.75 0.67 23.27
N ASP A 186 -7.51 0.33 22.93
CA ASP A 186 -7.03 -1.06 23.14
C ASP A 186 -5.56 -1.06 23.56
N PRO A 187 -5.27 -1.16 24.90
CA PRO A 187 -3.89 -1.20 25.39
C PRO A 187 -3.17 -2.53 25.08
N ASP A 188 -3.84 -3.56 24.59
CA ASP A 188 -3.30 -4.91 24.44
C ASP A 188 -2.92 -5.32 23.02
N VAL A 189 -3.14 -4.47 22.00
CA VAL A 189 -2.70 -4.79 20.64
C VAL A 189 -1.32 -4.18 20.42
N LYS A 190 -0.28 -4.94 20.75
CA LYS A 190 1.06 -4.72 20.21
C LYS A 190 0.95 -4.66 18.71
N SER A 191 1.50 -3.60 18.08
CA SER A 191 1.62 -3.45 16.65
C SER A 191 2.35 -4.66 16.07
N GLN A 192 1.61 -5.68 15.68
CA GLN A 192 2.15 -6.77 14.88
C GLN A 192 2.12 -6.29 13.44
N LEU A 193 3.30 -5.88 12.96
CA LEU A 193 3.59 -5.84 11.54
C LEU A 193 3.69 -7.29 11.09
N GLU A 194 2.57 -7.88 10.70
CA GLU A 194 2.55 -9.19 10.05
C GLU A 194 2.85 -8.97 8.56
N PHE A 195 3.86 -9.67 8.09
CA PHE A 195 4.30 -9.80 6.70
C PHE A 195 3.83 -11.13 6.14
#